data_1ff22e89234e3408483a6c2f911dc9a5
#
_entry.id   1ff22e89234e3408483a6c2f911dc9a5
#
_cell.length_a   1.000
_cell.length_b   1.000
_cell.length_c   1.000
_cell.angle_alpha   90.00
_cell.angle_beta   90.00
_cell.angle_gamma   90.00
#
_symmetry.space_group_name_H-M   'P 1'
#
loop_
_entity.id
_entity.type
_entity.pdbx_description
1 polymer ?
#
loop_
_entity_poly.entity_id
_entity_poly.type
_entity_poly.pdbx_seq_one_letter_code
_entity_poly.pdbx_strand_id
1 'polypeptide(L)'
;MIKMTTMVAALTLAASAAIAQTPAAPSVVRGTVTAMDAGSITVKGEKGGIQKVGLTPNWSVAVMKPVAIDAIKPGSFIGTAEMPGKNGVGKSLEVHVFPPGVKMGEGHYGWDLKKGSMMTNGTVGTVVAGKKGSRQLEVSYSYGKRMINVPANVPIVQIGGGTRAMVKPGVPVFMVVQKTAAGQLMAGSVSVGENGAKPAM
;
A
#
# COMPACT_ATOMS: atom_id res chain seq x y z
N MET A 1 45.40 54.96 28.77
CA MET A 1 45.03 53.57 29.05
C MET A 1 43.66 53.31 28.44
N ILE A 2 43.62 52.68 27.29
CA ILE A 2 42.38 52.34 26.56
C ILE A 2 42.07 50.86 26.89
N LYS A 3 40.92 50.65 27.54
CA LYS A 3 40.44 49.28 27.83
C LYS A 3 39.64 48.78 26.62
N MET A 4 40.18 47.78 25.89
CA MET A 4 39.50 47.03 24.87
C MET A 4 38.60 45.95 25.54
N THR A 5 37.30 46.09 25.39
CA THR A 5 36.32 45.07 25.83
C THR A 5 36.03 44.12 24.66
N THR A 6 36.46 42.87 24.78
CA THR A 6 36.25 41.83 23.77
C THR A 6 34.86 41.24 23.98
N MET A 7 33.99 41.41 22.99
CA MET A 7 32.62 40.87 22.97
C MET A 7 32.65 39.51 22.28
N VAL A 8 32.44 38.41 23.06
CA VAL A 8 32.33 37.05 22.55
C VAL A 8 30.87 36.82 22.15
N ALA A 9 30.61 36.70 20.86
CA ALA A 9 29.32 36.31 20.32
C ALA A 9 29.20 34.81 20.32
N ALA A 10 28.30 34.26 21.15
CA ALA A 10 27.96 32.85 21.16
C ALA A 10 26.97 32.54 20.03
N LEU A 11 27.42 31.80 19.02
CA LEU A 11 26.58 31.30 17.93
C LEU A 11 25.85 30.03 18.38
N THR A 12 24.58 30.12 18.70
CA THR A 12 23.74 28.94 19.00
C THR A 12 23.25 28.30 17.67
N LEU A 13 23.81 27.14 17.32
CA LEU A 13 23.29 26.30 16.25
C LEU A 13 21.98 25.65 16.73
N ALA A 14 20.85 26.12 16.20
CA ALA A 14 19.58 25.41 16.34
C ALA A 14 19.54 24.26 15.34
N ALA A 15 19.72 23.02 15.81
CA ALA A 15 19.49 21.82 15.02
C ALA A 15 18.00 21.63 14.82
N SER A 16 17.50 21.93 13.62
CA SER A 16 16.14 21.59 13.22
C SER A 16 16.01 20.08 13.03
N ALA A 17 15.34 19.39 13.97
CA ALA A 17 14.96 18.00 13.78
C ALA A 17 13.94 17.92 12.65
N ALA A 18 14.32 17.34 11.52
CA ALA A 18 13.40 17.01 10.45
C ALA A 18 12.45 15.91 10.96
N ILE A 19 11.20 16.28 11.24
CA ILE A 19 10.14 15.32 11.55
C ILE A 19 9.81 14.60 10.25
N ALA A 20 10.15 13.30 10.17
CA ALA A 20 9.75 12.46 9.05
C ALA A 20 8.22 12.43 8.98
N GLN A 21 7.65 13.07 7.94
CA GLN A 21 6.21 13.08 7.74
C GLN A 21 5.74 11.69 7.31
N THR A 22 4.75 11.16 8.04
CA THR A 22 4.02 9.96 7.63
C THR A 22 3.37 10.23 6.26
N PRO A 23 3.59 9.39 5.24
CA PRO A 23 2.94 9.56 3.94
C PRO A 23 1.42 9.62 4.08
N ALA A 24 0.78 10.53 3.34
CA ALA A 24 -0.68 10.56 3.26
C ALA A 24 -1.20 9.30 2.57
N ALA A 25 -2.34 8.78 3.04
CA ALA A 25 -2.99 7.64 2.40
C ALA A 25 -3.37 8.00 0.95
N PRO A 26 -3.05 7.15 -0.03
CA PRO A 26 -3.45 7.39 -1.41
C PRO A 26 -4.97 7.26 -1.58
N SER A 27 -5.54 7.99 -2.53
CA SER A 27 -6.92 7.77 -2.94
C SER A 27 -7.02 6.48 -3.74
N VAL A 28 -8.07 5.70 -3.51
CA VAL A 28 -8.26 4.41 -4.18
C VAL A 28 -9.69 4.25 -4.74
N VAL A 29 -9.80 3.47 -5.80
CA VAL A 29 -11.08 3.02 -6.37
C VAL A 29 -11.12 1.51 -6.36
N ARG A 30 -12.17 0.95 -5.75
CA ARG A 30 -12.46 -0.49 -5.71
C ARG A 30 -13.86 -0.76 -6.22
N GLY A 31 -14.04 -1.85 -6.92
CA GLY A 31 -15.36 -2.29 -7.37
C GLY A 31 -15.29 -3.16 -8.60
N THR A 32 -16.40 -3.25 -9.30
CA THR A 32 -16.55 -4.05 -10.53
C THR A 32 -16.63 -3.13 -11.74
N VAL A 33 -15.89 -3.45 -12.77
CA VAL A 33 -15.95 -2.74 -14.06
C VAL A 33 -17.35 -2.90 -14.63
N THR A 34 -17.99 -1.79 -15.00
CA THR A 34 -19.30 -1.79 -15.68
C THR A 34 -19.19 -1.37 -17.14
N ALA A 35 -18.23 -0.52 -17.47
CA ALA A 35 -17.93 -0.10 -18.84
C ALA A 35 -16.45 0.27 -18.98
N MET A 36 -15.96 0.21 -20.21
CA MET A 36 -14.59 0.60 -20.55
C MET A 36 -14.58 1.20 -21.96
N ASP A 37 -13.79 2.26 -22.14
CA ASP A 37 -13.42 2.83 -23.44
C ASP A 37 -11.89 2.89 -23.58
N ALA A 38 -11.39 3.47 -24.67
CA ALA A 38 -9.95 3.51 -24.94
C ALA A 38 -9.14 4.27 -23.87
N GLY A 39 -9.74 5.20 -23.16
CA GLY A 39 -9.05 6.09 -22.20
C GLY A 39 -9.66 6.10 -20.81
N SER A 40 -10.70 5.33 -20.55
CA SER A 40 -11.33 5.32 -19.24
C SER A 40 -12.03 4.01 -18.87
N ILE A 41 -12.24 3.84 -17.59
CA ILE A 41 -12.94 2.71 -16.98
C ILE A 41 -14.03 3.23 -16.04
N THR A 42 -15.21 2.65 -16.12
CA THR A 42 -16.31 2.93 -15.19
C THR A 42 -16.43 1.78 -14.21
N VAL A 43 -16.41 2.10 -12.92
CA VAL A 43 -16.39 1.12 -11.83
C VAL A 43 -17.61 1.36 -10.94
N LYS A 44 -18.36 0.30 -10.65
CA LYS A 44 -19.39 0.27 -9.61
C LYS A 44 -18.74 -0.18 -8.31
N GLY A 45 -18.63 0.72 -7.35
CA GLY A 45 -18.10 0.43 -6.03
C GLY A 45 -18.97 -0.53 -5.22
N GLU A 46 -18.43 -1.17 -4.22
CA GLU A 46 -19.14 -2.12 -3.34
C GLU A 46 -20.35 -1.48 -2.62
N LYS A 47 -20.30 -0.18 -2.35
CA LYS A 47 -21.41 0.60 -1.76
C LYS A 47 -22.37 1.17 -2.80
N GLY A 48 -22.28 0.74 -4.07
CA GLY A 48 -23.22 1.11 -5.14
C GLY A 48 -22.86 2.40 -5.90
N GLY A 49 -21.88 3.18 -5.46
CA GLY A 49 -21.45 4.38 -6.19
C GLY A 49 -20.77 4.04 -7.52
N ILE A 50 -21.01 4.85 -8.56
CA ILE A 50 -20.35 4.71 -9.86
C ILE A 50 -19.27 5.77 -9.98
N GLN A 51 -18.07 5.34 -10.37
CA GLN A 51 -16.92 6.21 -10.57
C GLN A 51 -16.33 5.99 -11.95
N LYS A 52 -16.07 7.08 -12.68
CA LYS A 52 -15.32 7.05 -13.93
C LYS A 52 -13.88 7.44 -13.63
N VAL A 53 -12.94 6.59 -14.05
CA VAL A 53 -11.49 6.76 -13.86
C VAL A 53 -10.83 6.84 -15.23
N GLY A 54 -10.13 7.92 -15.53
CA GLY A 54 -9.27 8.04 -16.70
C GLY A 54 -8.04 7.15 -16.58
N LEU A 55 -7.58 6.63 -17.68
CA LEU A 55 -6.37 5.81 -17.74
C LEU A 55 -5.26 6.60 -18.44
N THR A 56 -4.06 6.57 -17.86
CA THR A 56 -2.90 7.20 -18.52
C THR A 56 -2.56 6.44 -19.82
N PRO A 57 -1.93 7.07 -20.83
CA PRO A 57 -1.62 6.39 -22.11
C PRO A 57 -0.85 5.07 -21.93
N ASN A 58 0.07 5.03 -20.98
CA ASN A 58 0.92 3.87 -20.67
C ASN A 58 0.45 3.07 -19.46
N TRP A 59 -0.86 3.07 -19.15
CA TRP A 59 -1.37 2.32 -18.02
C TRP A 59 -1.05 0.82 -18.14
N SER A 60 -0.79 0.22 -17.01
CA SER A 60 -0.44 -1.19 -16.86
C SER A 60 -1.52 -1.98 -16.12
N VAL A 61 -1.41 -3.31 -16.18
CA VAL A 61 -2.25 -4.21 -15.40
C VAL A 61 -1.38 -4.99 -14.42
N ALA A 62 -1.78 -4.98 -13.16
CA ALA A 62 -1.24 -5.85 -12.13
C ALA A 62 -2.22 -7.01 -11.90
N VAL A 63 -1.70 -8.23 -11.81
CA VAL A 63 -2.49 -9.42 -11.48
C VAL A 63 -2.18 -9.85 -10.06
N MET A 64 -3.23 -10.10 -9.29
CA MET A 64 -3.14 -10.61 -7.93
C MET A 64 -3.45 -12.10 -7.94
N LYS A 65 -2.41 -12.91 -7.76
CA LYS A 65 -2.48 -14.36 -7.72
C LYS A 65 -2.49 -14.87 -6.29
N PRO A 66 -3.52 -15.60 -5.85
CA PRO A 66 -3.52 -16.24 -4.53
C PRO A 66 -2.32 -17.15 -4.32
N VAL A 67 -1.65 -16.99 -3.17
CA VAL A 67 -0.50 -17.80 -2.79
C VAL A 67 -0.59 -18.23 -1.32
N ALA A 68 0.19 -19.24 -0.96
CA ALA A 68 0.28 -19.68 0.43
C ALA A 68 1.10 -18.70 1.28
N ILE A 69 0.91 -18.77 2.60
CA ILE A 69 1.61 -17.91 3.58
C ILE A 69 3.15 -18.05 3.49
N ASP A 70 3.64 -19.16 3.00
CA ASP A 70 5.06 -19.43 2.80
C ASP A 70 5.70 -18.63 1.63
N ALA A 71 4.87 -17.94 0.84
CA ALA A 71 5.36 -16.95 -0.13
C ALA A 71 5.97 -15.72 0.55
N ILE A 72 5.62 -15.45 1.82
CA ILE A 72 6.19 -14.38 2.61
C ILE A 72 7.54 -14.84 3.17
N LYS A 73 8.64 -14.32 2.65
CA LYS A 73 10.01 -14.69 3.04
C LYS A 73 10.77 -13.48 3.54
N PRO A 74 11.81 -13.67 4.37
CA PRO A 74 12.78 -12.61 4.66
C PRO A 74 13.33 -12.02 3.35
N GLY A 75 13.45 -10.69 3.29
CA GLY A 75 13.85 -9.96 2.11
C GLY A 75 12.72 -9.65 1.11
N SER A 76 11.54 -10.27 1.22
CA SER A 76 10.38 -9.90 0.40
C SER A 76 9.92 -8.48 0.72
N PHE A 77 9.56 -7.71 -0.31
CA PHE A 77 8.80 -6.48 -0.10
C PHE A 77 7.32 -6.83 -0.15
N ILE A 78 6.60 -6.48 0.90
CA ILE A 78 5.17 -6.75 1.04
C ILE A 78 4.38 -5.48 1.35
N GLY A 79 3.10 -5.52 1.07
CA GLY A 79 2.13 -4.64 1.70
C GLY A 79 1.11 -5.45 2.48
N THR A 80 0.59 -4.87 3.55
CA THR A 80 -0.49 -5.49 4.31
C THR A 80 -1.42 -4.43 4.89
N ALA A 81 -2.71 -4.59 4.65
CA ALA A 81 -3.71 -3.90 5.43
C ALA A 81 -3.83 -4.58 6.79
N GLU A 82 -3.78 -3.81 7.86
CA GLU A 82 -3.80 -4.33 9.22
C GLU A 82 -4.72 -3.54 10.16
N MET A 83 -5.19 -4.18 11.20
CA MET A 83 -5.76 -3.51 12.36
C MET A 83 -4.68 -3.33 13.43
N PRO A 84 -4.52 -2.13 14.00
CA PRO A 84 -3.68 -1.94 15.17
C PRO A 84 -4.12 -2.87 16.30
N GLY A 85 -3.19 -3.65 16.83
CA GLY A 85 -3.44 -4.57 17.93
C GLY A 85 -2.81 -4.11 19.25
N LYS A 86 -2.92 -4.94 20.27
CA LYS A 86 -2.31 -4.70 21.57
C LYS A 86 -0.77 -4.70 21.46
N ASN A 87 -0.10 -3.92 22.30
CA ASN A 87 1.36 -3.84 22.39
C ASN A 87 2.06 -3.44 21.07
N GLY A 88 1.39 -2.64 20.23
CA GLY A 88 1.96 -2.18 18.98
C GLY A 88 2.08 -3.24 17.86
N VAL A 89 1.59 -4.47 18.06
CA VAL A 89 1.59 -5.51 17.04
C VAL A 89 0.34 -5.37 16.14
N GLY A 90 0.54 -5.21 14.84
CA GLY A 90 -0.55 -5.18 13.86
C GLY A 90 -1.15 -6.58 13.63
N LYS A 91 -2.44 -6.65 13.35
CA LYS A 91 -3.11 -7.86 12.90
C LYS A 91 -3.48 -7.72 11.44
N SER A 92 -2.82 -8.47 10.57
CA SER A 92 -3.05 -8.45 9.13
C SER A 92 -4.50 -8.82 8.79
N LEU A 93 -5.05 -8.13 7.81
CA LEU A 93 -6.34 -8.40 7.18
C LEU A 93 -6.15 -9.03 5.79
N GLU A 94 -5.04 -8.75 5.14
CA GLU A 94 -4.59 -9.29 3.86
C GLU A 94 -3.08 -9.02 3.69
N VAL A 95 -2.42 -9.75 2.80
CA VAL A 95 -1.02 -9.49 2.42
C VAL A 95 -0.89 -9.55 0.91
N HIS A 96 -0.16 -8.59 0.34
CA HIS A 96 0.29 -8.68 -1.04
C HIS A 96 1.81 -8.66 -1.12
N VAL A 97 2.37 -9.65 -1.81
CA VAL A 97 3.81 -9.81 -2.02
C VAL A 97 4.17 -9.19 -3.37
N PHE A 98 5.10 -8.26 -3.37
CA PHE A 98 5.56 -7.62 -4.60
C PHE A 98 6.56 -8.50 -5.36
N PRO A 99 6.68 -8.34 -6.68
CA PRO A 99 7.75 -8.99 -7.44
C PRO A 99 9.14 -8.57 -6.94
N PRO A 100 10.16 -9.42 -7.09
CA PRO A 100 11.53 -9.07 -6.74
C PRO A 100 11.95 -7.73 -7.39
N GLY A 101 12.56 -6.86 -6.60
CA GLY A 101 13.02 -5.54 -7.02
C GLY A 101 11.95 -4.45 -7.10
N VAL A 102 10.68 -4.79 -6.97
CA VAL A 102 9.57 -3.81 -6.96
C VAL A 102 9.27 -3.39 -5.52
N LYS A 103 9.34 -2.08 -5.25
CA LYS A 103 8.95 -1.46 -3.99
C LYS A 103 8.00 -0.30 -4.28
N MET A 104 6.80 -0.34 -3.74
CA MET A 104 5.78 0.68 -3.97
C MET A 104 5.08 1.05 -2.68
N GLY A 105 4.79 2.35 -2.50
CA GLY A 105 4.02 2.86 -1.37
C GLY A 105 4.65 2.57 -0.01
N GLU A 106 5.99 2.51 0.08
CA GLU A 106 6.70 2.20 1.31
C GLU A 106 6.27 3.09 2.46
N GLY A 107 5.97 2.48 3.61
CA GLY A 107 5.61 3.21 4.81
C GLY A 107 4.51 2.56 5.64
N HIS A 108 4.03 3.33 6.63
CA HIS A 108 2.92 2.96 7.51
C HIS A 108 1.96 4.13 7.62
N TYR A 109 0.72 3.99 7.13
CA TYR A 109 -0.25 5.08 7.02
C TYR A 109 -1.69 4.58 7.08
N GLY A 110 -2.64 5.49 7.31
CA GLY A 110 -4.07 5.18 7.37
C GLY A 110 -4.57 4.48 6.11
N TRP A 111 -5.47 3.51 6.27
CA TRP A 111 -6.06 2.76 5.15
C TRP A 111 -7.58 2.65 5.31
N ASP A 112 -8.29 2.49 4.19
CA ASP A 112 -9.75 2.54 4.15
C ASP A 112 -10.44 1.18 4.05
N LEU A 113 -9.70 0.07 4.15
CA LEU A 113 -10.27 -1.28 4.07
C LEU A 113 -11.28 -1.55 5.20
N LYS A 114 -10.97 -1.06 6.40
CA LYS A 114 -11.87 -1.00 7.55
C LYS A 114 -11.62 0.29 8.34
N LYS A 115 -12.62 0.73 9.11
CA LYS A 115 -12.43 1.88 10.01
C LYS A 115 -11.27 1.62 10.97
N GLY A 116 -10.26 2.50 10.92
CA GLY A 116 -9.05 2.41 11.74
C GLY A 116 -8.01 1.41 11.25
N SER A 117 -8.17 0.86 10.03
CA SER A 117 -7.11 0.05 9.43
C SER A 117 -5.95 0.91 8.95
N MET A 118 -4.78 0.29 8.93
CA MET A 118 -3.54 0.88 8.46
C MET A 118 -2.99 0.05 7.30
N MET A 119 -2.27 0.67 6.39
CA MET A 119 -1.44 0.01 5.39
C MET A 119 0.02 0.05 5.86
N THR A 120 0.70 -1.08 5.81
CA THR A 120 2.15 -1.18 6.03
C THR A 120 2.79 -1.81 4.80
N ASN A 121 3.59 -1.04 4.10
CA ASN A 121 4.40 -1.51 2.98
C ASN A 121 5.89 -1.43 3.37
N GLY A 122 6.60 -2.54 3.23
CA GLY A 122 8.01 -2.59 3.63
C GLY A 122 8.69 -3.92 3.35
N THR A 123 9.95 -3.98 3.70
CA THR A 123 10.76 -5.19 3.56
C THR A 123 10.62 -6.07 4.80
N VAL A 124 10.32 -7.34 4.58
CA VAL A 124 10.26 -8.35 5.64
C VAL A 124 11.67 -8.63 6.14
N GLY A 125 11.94 -8.37 7.40
CA GLY A 125 13.20 -8.72 8.07
C GLY A 125 13.14 -10.16 8.60
N THR A 126 12.29 -10.42 9.58
CA THR A 126 12.14 -11.73 10.20
C THR A 126 10.75 -12.32 9.97
N VAL A 127 10.70 -13.64 9.88
CA VAL A 127 9.46 -14.42 9.81
C VAL A 127 9.52 -15.48 10.89
N VAL A 128 8.64 -15.42 11.87
CA VAL A 128 8.55 -16.39 12.97
C VAL A 128 7.23 -17.14 12.89
N ALA A 129 7.29 -18.46 12.97
CA ALA A 129 6.11 -19.28 13.03
C ALA A 129 5.32 -18.99 14.31
N GLY A 130 4.03 -18.73 14.14
CA GLY A 130 3.10 -18.51 15.24
C GLY A 130 2.20 -19.72 15.50
N LYS A 131 1.29 -19.57 16.44
CA LYS A 131 0.30 -20.61 16.76
C LYS A 131 -0.70 -20.78 15.60
N LYS A 132 -1.21 -22.00 15.40
CA LYS A 132 -2.26 -22.32 14.42
C LYS A 132 -1.92 -21.88 12.99
N GLY A 133 -0.66 -22.01 12.56
CA GLY A 133 -0.23 -21.68 11.20
C GLY A 133 -0.06 -20.18 10.90
N SER A 134 -0.22 -19.30 11.89
CA SER A 134 0.06 -17.86 11.70
C SER A 134 1.56 -17.61 11.53
N ARG A 135 1.89 -16.40 11.08
CA ARG A 135 3.28 -15.88 11.04
C ARG A 135 3.36 -14.55 11.75
N GLN A 136 4.45 -14.32 12.45
CA GLN A 136 4.80 -13.00 12.95
C GLN A 136 5.94 -12.44 12.11
N LEU A 137 5.75 -11.25 11.60
CA LEU A 137 6.68 -10.57 10.70
C LEU A 137 7.23 -9.32 11.38
N GLU A 138 8.51 -9.04 11.19
CA GLU A 138 9.04 -7.68 11.31
C GLU A 138 9.08 -7.08 9.90
N VAL A 139 8.40 -5.97 9.69
CA VAL A 139 8.35 -5.24 8.42
C VAL A 139 9.00 -3.89 8.61
N SER A 140 10.07 -3.62 7.86
CA SER A 140 10.85 -2.38 7.94
C SER A 140 10.55 -1.48 6.75
N TYR A 141 10.44 -0.19 7.00
CA TYR A 141 10.25 0.88 6.02
C TYR A 141 11.16 2.07 6.36
N SER A 142 11.30 3.03 5.49
CA SER A 142 12.34 4.09 5.54
C SER A 142 12.39 4.87 6.87
N TYR A 143 11.27 5.03 7.56
CA TYR A 143 11.20 5.80 8.82
C TYR A 143 10.79 4.95 10.04
N GLY A 144 10.82 3.62 9.94
CA GLY A 144 10.51 2.75 11.08
C GLY A 144 10.35 1.29 10.75
N LYS A 145 9.82 0.56 11.72
CA LYS A 145 9.48 -0.85 11.58
C LYS A 145 8.21 -1.20 12.34
N ARG A 146 7.59 -2.30 11.95
CA ARG A 146 6.36 -2.78 12.56
C ARG A 146 6.36 -4.29 12.73
N MET A 147 5.89 -4.73 13.88
CA MET A 147 5.59 -6.13 14.11
C MET A 147 4.15 -6.40 13.66
N ILE A 148 3.98 -7.43 12.84
CA ILE A 148 2.67 -7.79 12.24
C ILE A 148 2.42 -9.27 12.45
N ASN A 149 1.27 -9.60 13.02
CA ASN A 149 0.77 -10.96 13.07
C ASN A 149 -0.12 -11.22 11.84
N VAL A 150 0.25 -12.20 11.03
CA VAL A 150 -0.50 -12.67 9.86
C VAL A 150 -1.21 -13.97 10.24
N PRO A 151 -2.54 -13.94 10.46
CA PRO A 151 -3.32 -15.16 10.68
C PRO A 151 -3.27 -16.09 9.47
N ALA A 152 -3.37 -17.39 9.67
CA ALA A 152 -3.31 -18.39 8.58
C ALA A 152 -4.44 -18.28 7.56
N ASN A 153 -5.56 -17.66 7.94
CA ASN A 153 -6.78 -17.56 7.13
C ASN A 153 -6.96 -16.22 6.41
N VAL A 154 -5.97 -15.32 6.45
CA VAL A 154 -6.06 -14.07 5.70
C VAL A 154 -5.68 -14.31 4.23
N PRO A 155 -6.28 -13.56 3.29
CA PRO A 155 -5.90 -13.62 1.89
C PRO A 155 -4.44 -13.18 1.71
N ILE A 156 -3.67 -13.96 0.95
CA ILE A 156 -2.31 -13.62 0.57
C ILE A 156 -2.23 -13.72 -0.93
N VAL A 157 -1.76 -12.67 -1.59
CA VAL A 157 -1.61 -12.62 -3.03
C VAL A 157 -0.19 -12.24 -3.42
N GLN A 158 0.28 -12.76 -4.54
CA GLN A 158 1.47 -12.28 -5.20
C GLN A 158 1.06 -11.38 -6.35
N ILE A 159 1.70 -10.21 -6.44
CA ILE A 159 1.50 -9.28 -7.55
C ILE A 159 2.38 -9.71 -8.72
N GLY A 160 1.80 -9.74 -9.91
CA GLY A 160 2.50 -10.00 -11.17
C GLY A 160 2.03 -9.06 -12.27
N GLY A 161 2.68 -9.13 -13.43
CA GLY A 161 2.26 -8.40 -14.63
C GLY A 161 1.05 -9.05 -15.29
N GLY A 162 0.14 -8.24 -15.83
CA GLY A 162 -1.01 -8.67 -16.60
C GLY A 162 -1.12 -8.00 -17.96
N THR A 163 -2.17 -8.32 -18.70
CA THR A 163 -2.50 -7.69 -19.98
C THR A 163 -3.77 -6.85 -19.87
N ARG A 164 -3.87 -5.81 -20.69
CA ARG A 164 -5.05 -4.93 -20.71
C ARG A 164 -6.34 -5.68 -21.03
N ALA A 165 -6.28 -6.77 -21.77
CA ALA A 165 -7.42 -7.63 -22.09
C ALA A 165 -8.05 -8.30 -20.86
N MET A 166 -7.34 -8.35 -19.73
CA MET A 166 -7.88 -8.87 -18.46
C MET A 166 -8.85 -7.89 -17.80
N VAL A 167 -8.82 -6.61 -18.16
CA VAL A 167 -9.72 -5.57 -17.65
C VAL A 167 -10.90 -5.48 -18.61
N LYS A 168 -12.09 -5.92 -18.16
CA LYS A 168 -13.32 -5.93 -18.94
C LYS A 168 -14.55 -5.85 -18.02
N PRO A 169 -15.74 -5.50 -18.54
CA PRO A 169 -16.97 -5.50 -17.73
C PRO A 169 -17.17 -6.82 -16.99
N GLY A 170 -17.59 -6.70 -15.71
CA GLY A 170 -17.77 -7.82 -14.79
C GLY A 170 -16.55 -8.16 -13.94
N VAL A 171 -15.35 -7.62 -14.25
CA VAL A 171 -14.12 -7.93 -13.51
C VAL A 171 -13.98 -7.01 -12.30
N PRO A 172 -13.70 -7.58 -11.09
CA PRO A 172 -13.32 -6.80 -9.92
C PRO A 172 -11.96 -6.13 -10.11
N VAL A 173 -11.85 -4.86 -9.75
CA VAL A 173 -10.61 -4.08 -9.88
C VAL A 173 -10.30 -3.29 -8.62
N PHE A 174 -9.01 -3.02 -8.45
CA PHE A 174 -8.47 -2.05 -7.51
C PHE A 174 -7.54 -1.09 -8.27
N MET A 175 -7.61 0.18 -7.95
CA MET A 175 -6.75 1.22 -8.53
C MET A 175 -6.36 2.24 -7.48
N VAL A 176 -5.08 2.62 -7.45
CA VAL A 176 -4.64 3.87 -6.82
C VAL A 176 -4.88 4.98 -7.84
N VAL A 177 -5.56 6.03 -7.43
CA VAL A 177 -5.95 7.14 -8.30
C VAL A 177 -5.37 8.46 -7.82
N GLN A 178 -5.11 9.33 -8.79
CA GLN A 178 -4.75 10.72 -8.55
C GLN A 178 -5.89 11.60 -9.04
N LYS A 179 -6.19 12.66 -8.28
CA LYS A 179 -7.16 13.67 -8.69
C LYS A 179 -6.44 14.78 -9.44
N THR A 180 -6.85 15.06 -10.67
CA THR A 180 -6.33 16.18 -11.45
C THR A 180 -6.82 17.51 -10.89
N ALA A 181 -6.22 18.63 -11.32
CA ALA A 181 -6.70 19.97 -10.98
C ALA A 181 -8.18 20.20 -11.38
N ALA A 182 -8.64 19.55 -12.47
CA ALA A 182 -10.03 19.57 -12.92
C ALA A 182 -10.95 18.59 -12.15
N GLY A 183 -10.41 17.92 -11.12
CA GLY A 183 -11.20 17.02 -10.29
C GLY A 183 -11.39 15.60 -10.85
N GLN A 184 -10.81 15.28 -12.01
CA GLN A 184 -10.90 13.96 -12.63
C GLN A 184 -10.01 12.95 -11.90
N LEU A 185 -10.48 11.71 -11.77
CA LEU A 185 -9.68 10.60 -11.25
C LEU A 185 -8.89 9.98 -12.40
N MET A 186 -7.58 9.78 -12.17
CA MET A 186 -6.67 9.17 -13.15
C MET A 186 -5.91 8.00 -12.51
N ALA A 187 -5.74 6.90 -13.24
CA ALA A 187 -4.95 5.74 -12.83
C ALA A 187 -3.87 5.40 -13.87
N GLY A 188 -2.69 5.04 -13.39
CA GLY A 188 -1.59 4.50 -14.20
C GLY A 188 -1.50 2.97 -14.14
N SER A 189 -2.27 2.32 -13.26
CA SER A 189 -2.34 0.87 -13.15
C SER A 189 -3.71 0.42 -12.68
N VAL A 190 -4.16 -0.73 -13.20
CA VAL A 190 -5.38 -1.41 -12.79
C VAL A 190 -5.00 -2.79 -12.26
N SER A 191 -5.36 -3.08 -11.03
CA SER A 191 -5.15 -4.40 -10.43
C SER A 191 -6.38 -5.26 -10.62
N VAL A 192 -6.18 -6.50 -11.08
CA VAL A 192 -7.23 -7.53 -11.24
C VAL A 192 -6.84 -8.77 -10.46
N GLY A 193 -7.81 -9.56 -10.03
CA GLY A 193 -7.55 -10.86 -9.42
C GLY A 193 -7.48 -11.97 -10.46
N GLU A 194 -6.57 -12.94 -10.28
CA GLU A 194 -6.54 -14.16 -11.07
C GLU A 194 -7.71 -15.08 -10.65
N ASN A 195 -8.32 -15.75 -11.62
CA ASN A 195 -9.39 -16.71 -11.39
C ASN A 195 -10.58 -16.18 -10.57
N GLY A 196 -10.92 -14.89 -10.75
CA GLY A 196 -12.03 -14.26 -10.04
C GLY A 196 -11.71 -13.85 -8.59
N ALA A 197 -10.46 -13.97 -8.15
CA ALA A 197 -10.04 -13.39 -6.88
C ALA A 197 -10.32 -11.89 -6.86
N LYS A 198 -10.85 -11.38 -5.75
CA LYS A 198 -11.02 -9.93 -5.58
C LYS A 198 -9.67 -9.33 -5.19
N PRO A 199 -9.23 -8.25 -5.87
CA PRO A 199 -8.11 -7.48 -5.36
C PRO A 199 -8.44 -6.92 -3.98
N ALA A 200 -7.79 -7.42 -2.94
CA ALA A 200 -8.08 -7.13 -1.54
C ALA A 200 -7.08 -6.11 -0.98
N MET A 201 -6.93 -4.97 -1.60
CA MET A 201 -6.10 -3.89 -1.05
C MET A 201 -6.92 -2.70 -0.59
#